data_6a70381dae990a5c31e22309c566246e
#
_entry.id   6a70381dae990a5c31e22309c566246e
#
_cell.length_a   1.000
_cell.length_b   1.000
_cell.length_c   1.000
_cell.angle_alpha   90.00
_cell.angle_beta   90.00
_cell.angle_gamma   90.00
#
_symmetry.space_group_name_H-M   'P 1'
#
loop_
_entity.id
_entity.type
_entity.pdbx_description
1 polymer ?
#
loop_
_entity_poly.entity_id
_entity_poly.type
_entity_poly.pdbx_seq_one_letter_code
_entity_poly.pdbx_strand_id
1 'polypeptide(L)'
;GKIDKFSTPEGISRTLNLHALKPDEDYYLGIFLVGAYQETLGDLHNLFGDTHVVHIRLHESGGWAIDEIVKGDTANKVLEYMEYDVEELYPALARDCERAIRDGRMTIVESQALKRFYEGELNGYAYLEPA
;
A
#
# COMPACT_ATOMS: atom_id res chain seq x y z
N GLY A 1 -4.96 13.64 11.22
CA GLY A 1 -5.72 14.64 10.49
C GLY A 1 -7.11 14.18 10.13
N LYS A 2 -7.92 15.10 9.61
CA LYS A 2 -9.29 14.80 9.17
C LYS A 2 -9.61 15.68 7.96
N ILE A 3 -10.12 15.07 6.91
CA ILE A 3 -10.69 15.76 5.76
C ILE A 3 -12.21 15.71 5.92
N ASP A 4 -12.84 16.84 6.13
CA ASP A 4 -14.30 16.94 6.36
C ASP A 4 -14.96 18.07 5.57
N LYS A 5 -14.23 18.67 4.63
CA LYS A 5 -14.72 19.72 3.73
C LYS A 5 -14.14 19.54 2.34
N PHE A 6 -15.00 19.59 1.35
CA PHE A 6 -14.67 19.43 -0.05
C PHE A 6 -15.18 20.65 -0.82
N SER A 7 -14.36 21.16 -1.73
CA SER A 7 -14.77 22.23 -2.66
C SER A 7 -15.57 21.61 -3.80
N THR A 8 -16.77 22.12 -4.04
CA THR A 8 -17.64 21.75 -5.16
C THR A 8 -18.06 22.98 -5.94
N PRO A 9 -18.61 22.84 -7.15
CA PRO A 9 -19.15 23.98 -7.92
C PRO A 9 -20.22 24.78 -7.16
N GLU A 10 -20.97 24.12 -6.27
CA GLU A 10 -22.05 24.72 -5.47
C GLU A 10 -21.55 25.31 -4.14
N GLY A 11 -20.26 25.14 -3.82
CA GLY A 11 -19.68 25.64 -2.59
C GLY A 11 -18.96 24.54 -1.79
N ILE A 12 -18.98 24.64 -0.45
CA ILE A 12 -18.33 23.68 0.44
C ILE A 12 -19.31 22.61 0.86
N SER A 13 -18.97 21.37 0.58
CA SER A 13 -19.71 20.17 1.02
C SER A 13 -18.96 19.41 2.13
N ARG A 14 -19.69 18.65 2.93
CA ARG A 14 -19.12 17.67 3.89
C ARG A 14 -18.91 16.29 3.28
N THR A 15 -19.38 16.08 2.09
CA THR A 15 -19.25 14.81 1.35
C THR A 15 -18.66 15.06 -0.02
N LEU A 16 -17.86 14.12 -0.49
CA LEU A 16 -17.37 14.08 -1.86
C LEU A 16 -18.20 13.06 -2.64
N ASN A 17 -18.83 13.50 -3.73
CA ASN A 17 -19.51 12.59 -4.63
C ASN A 17 -18.48 11.80 -5.43
N LEU A 18 -18.55 10.48 -5.36
CA LEU A 18 -17.70 9.56 -6.11
C LEU A 18 -18.48 8.96 -7.29
N HIS A 19 -17.74 8.46 -8.27
CA HIS A 19 -18.33 7.63 -9.33
C HIS A 19 -18.84 6.32 -8.74
N ALA A 20 -19.77 5.66 -9.42
CA ALA A 20 -20.21 4.32 -9.02
C ALA A 20 -19.00 3.37 -9.09
N LEU A 21 -18.75 2.66 -8.00
CA LEU A 21 -17.72 1.61 -7.96
C LEU A 21 -18.16 0.46 -8.86
N LYS A 22 -17.25 -0.07 -9.65
CA LYS A 22 -17.46 -1.25 -10.48
C LYS A 22 -16.70 -2.42 -9.89
N PRO A 23 -17.28 -3.62 -9.88
CA PRO A 23 -16.55 -4.83 -9.53
C PRO A 23 -15.34 -4.97 -10.47
N ASP A 24 -14.22 -5.42 -9.93
CA ASP A 24 -12.98 -5.69 -10.67
C ASP A 24 -12.31 -4.48 -11.34
N GLU A 25 -12.70 -3.25 -11.00
CA GLU A 25 -11.99 -2.02 -11.39
C GLU A 25 -11.40 -1.33 -10.15
N ASP A 26 -10.11 -1.08 -10.17
CA ASP A 26 -9.44 -0.29 -9.12
C ASP A 26 -9.96 1.15 -9.13
N TYR A 27 -10.19 1.70 -7.94
CA TYR A 27 -10.67 3.05 -7.78
C TYR A 27 -9.67 3.90 -7.00
N TYR A 28 -9.01 4.81 -7.69
CA TYR A 28 -7.98 5.67 -7.11
C TYR A 28 -8.56 7.02 -6.68
N LEU A 29 -8.16 7.48 -5.51
CA LEU A 29 -8.37 8.84 -5.04
C LEU A 29 -7.05 9.59 -5.06
N GLY A 30 -7.02 10.74 -5.72
CA GLY A 30 -5.84 11.61 -5.76
C GLY A 30 -5.96 12.74 -4.74
N ILE A 31 -4.87 13.02 -4.02
CA ILE A 31 -4.71 14.20 -3.18
C ILE A 31 -3.64 15.07 -3.86
N PHE A 32 -4.03 16.25 -4.29
CA PHE A 32 -3.17 17.14 -5.07
C PHE A 32 -2.48 18.19 -4.19
N LEU A 33 -1.40 18.75 -4.71
CA LEU A 33 -0.62 19.82 -4.09
C LEU A 33 -0.07 19.45 -2.71
N VAL A 34 0.26 18.18 -2.50
CA VAL A 34 0.99 17.72 -1.33
C VAL A 34 2.45 18.11 -1.47
N GLY A 35 3.00 18.73 -0.44
CA GLY A 35 4.38 19.18 -0.40
C GLY A 35 5.20 18.46 0.67
N ALA A 36 6.45 18.88 0.83
CA ALA A 36 7.42 18.30 1.77
C ALA A 36 6.93 18.19 3.22
N TYR A 37 6.07 19.09 3.66
CA TYR A 37 5.47 19.01 4.99
C TYR A 37 4.57 17.80 5.16
N GLN A 38 3.81 17.47 4.14
CA GLN A 38 2.90 16.33 4.18
C GLN A 38 3.68 15.01 4.19
N GLU A 39 4.72 14.90 3.37
CA GLU A 39 5.60 13.74 3.34
C GLU A 39 6.32 13.54 4.68
N THR A 40 6.87 14.62 5.26
CA THR A 40 7.55 14.56 6.55
C THR A 40 6.61 14.20 7.71
N LEU A 41 5.36 14.67 7.68
CA LEU A 41 4.37 14.40 8.73
C LEU A 41 3.60 13.09 8.51
N GLY A 42 3.65 12.54 7.30
CA GLY A 42 3.05 11.25 6.97
C GLY A 42 3.75 10.06 7.62
N ASP A 43 5.01 10.23 7.94
CA ASP A 43 5.95 9.37 8.64
C ASP A 43 5.32 8.17 9.39
N LEU A 44 5.33 7.01 8.78
CA LEU A 44 5.01 5.66 9.32
C LEU A 44 4.06 5.60 10.53
N HIS A 45 3.22 6.64 10.70
CA HIS A 45 2.28 6.76 11.81
C HIS A 45 1.30 5.59 11.80
N ASN A 46 1.19 4.88 12.91
CA ASN A 46 0.44 3.62 13.04
C ASN A 46 0.88 2.52 12.07
N LEU A 47 2.14 2.50 11.66
CA LEU A 47 2.73 1.55 10.72
C LEU A 47 2.15 1.61 9.29
N PHE A 48 1.53 2.73 8.94
CA PHE A 48 1.22 3.05 7.56
C PHE A 48 2.46 3.66 6.92
N GLY A 49 2.95 3.02 5.87
CA GLY A 49 4.06 3.55 5.07
C GLY A 49 3.61 4.69 4.15
N ASP A 50 4.53 5.13 3.30
CA ASP A 50 4.22 6.15 2.29
C ASP A 50 3.25 5.61 1.23
N THR A 51 2.33 6.46 0.81
CA THR A 51 1.43 6.17 -0.33
C THR A 51 2.15 6.33 -1.65
N HIS A 52 1.59 5.79 -2.74
CA HIS A 52 2.08 6.09 -4.08
C HIS A 52 2.03 7.60 -4.36
N VAL A 53 3.11 8.11 -4.95
CA VAL A 53 3.22 9.52 -5.35
C VAL A 53 3.33 9.62 -6.87
N VAL A 54 2.62 10.57 -7.45
CA VAL A 54 2.64 10.83 -8.90
C VAL A 54 3.09 12.26 -9.15
N HIS A 55 4.18 12.41 -9.90
CA HIS A 55 4.65 13.72 -10.35
C HIS A 55 3.95 14.08 -11.65
N ILE A 56 3.16 15.14 -11.61
CA ILE A 56 2.38 15.61 -12.76
C ILE A 56 2.92 16.97 -13.20
N ARG A 57 3.21 17.08 -14.49
CA ARG A 57 3.60 18.33 -15.14
C ARG A 57 2.43 18.87 -15.95
N LEU A 58 2.18 20.17 -15.79
CA LEU A 58 1.23 20.90 -16.64
C LEU A 58 1.98 21.50 -17.83
N HIS A 59 1.38 21.46 -19.01
CA HIS A 59 1.92 22.09 -20.21
C HIS A 59 1.37 23.51 -20.38
N GLU A 60 2.20 24.44 -20.85
CA GLU A 60 1.81 25.83 -21.13
C GLU A 60 0.68 25.91 -22.17
N SER A 61 0.64 24.99 -23.12
CA SER A 61 -0.40 24.87 -24.15
C SER A 61 -1.71 24.24 -23.65
N GLY A 62 -1.80 23.91 -22.35
CA GLY A 62 -2.87 23.11 -21.76
C GLY A 62 -2.59 21.61 -21.83
N GLY A 63 -3.20 20.86 -20.93
CA GLY A 63 -2.96 19.43 -20.75
C GLY A 63 -1.94 19.12 -19.67
N TRP A 64 -1.68 17.83 -19.46
CA TRP A 64 -0.78 17.33 -18.43
C TRP A 64 -0.06 16.06 -18.88
N ALA A 65 1.03 15.76 -18.21
CA ALA A 65 1.76 14.50 -18.35
C ALA A 65 2.21 13.97 -16.98
N ILE A 66 2.30 12.67 -16.85
CA ILE A 66 2.94 12.02 -15.71
C ILE A 66 4.44 11.95 -16.02
N ASP A 67 5.25 12.56 -15.17
CA ASP A 67 6.70 12.50 -15.28
C ASP A 67 7.28 11.30 -14.55
N GLU A 68 6.73 10.97 -13.38
CA GLU A 68 7.22 9.89 -12.54
C GLU A 68 6.11 9.35 -11.65
N ILE A 69 6.18 8.05 -11.37
CA ILE A 69 5.38 7.38 -10.35
C ILE A 69 6.36 6.79 -9.33
N VAL A 70 6.32 7.30 -8.11
CA VAL A 70 7.07 6.76 -6.98
C VAL A 70 6.16 5.78 -6.25
N LYS A 71 6.57 4.52 -6.18
CA LYS A 71 5.82 3.51 -5.45
C LYS A 71 5.92 3.76 -3.94
N GLY A 72 4.80 3.62 -3.26
CA GLY A 72 4.74 3.65 -1.81
C GLY A 72 5.38 2.43 -1.15
N ASP A 73 5.32 2.39 0.16
CA ASP A 73 6.03 1.39 0.94
C ASP A 73 5.37 0.02 0.89
N THR A 74 6.20 -1.02 0.92
CA THR A 74 5.77 -2.41 1.10
C THR A 74 5.72 -2.77 2.59
N ALA A 75 5.06 -3.88 2.93
CA ALA A 75 5.05 -4.40 4.29
C ALA A 75 6.47 -4.70 4.79
N ASN A 76 7.35 -5.24 3.95
CA ASN A 76 8.76 -5.45 4.29
C ASN A 76 9.44 -4.16 4.72
N LYS A 77 9.27 -3.08 3.95
CA LYS A 77 9.92 -1.79 4.25
C LYS A 77 9.45 -1.21 5.58
N VAL A 78 8.16 -1.32 5.88
CA VAL A 78 7.61 -0.91 7.17
C VAL A 78 8.18 -1.75 8.32
N LEU A 79 8.33 -3.06 8.13
CA LEU A 79 8.93 -3.96 9.12
C LEU A 79 10.42 -3.67 9.35
N GLU A 80 11.19 -3.43 8.28
CA GLU A 80 12.60 -3.01 8.38
C GLU A 80 12.76 -1.72 9.21
N TYR A 81 11.88 -0.74 8.95
CA TYR A 81 11.87 0.51 9.72
C TYR A 81 11.62 0.27 11.22
N MET A 82 10.83 -0.75 11.54
CA MET A 82 10.56 -1.18 12.92
C MET A 82 11.62 -2.14 13.47
N GLU A 83 12.77 -2.24 12.81
CA GLU A 83 13.93 -3.05 13.22
C GLU A 83 13.65 -4.57 13.23
N TYR A 84 12.67 -5.05 12.48
CA TYR A 84 12.51 -6.47 12.21
C TYR A 84 13.54 -6.93 11.19
N ASP A 85 14.13 -8.09 11.41
CA ASP A 85 14.97 -8.77 10.42
C ASP A 85 14.06 -9.47 9.40
N VAL A 86 13.73 -8.76 8.32
CA VAL A 86 12.81 -9.27 7.28
C VAL A 86 13.43 -10.43 6.49
N GLU A 87 14.76 -10.52 6.42
CA GLU A 87 15.45 -11.64 5.75
C GLU A 87 15.24 -12.96 6.51
N GLU A 88 15.00 -12.92 7.82
CA GLU A 88 14.73 -14.09 8.66
C GLU A 88 13.25 -14.49 8.72
N LEU A 89 12.31 -13.61 8.35
CA LEU A 89 10.87 -13.90 8.47
C LEU A 89 10.43 -15.08 7.60
N TYR A 90 10.77 -15.05 6.31
CA TYR A 90 10.41 -16.15 5.41
C TYR A 90 11.12 -17.47 5.76
N PRO A 91 12.44 -17.51 6.02
CA PRO A 91 13.11 -18.71 6.51
C PRO A 91 12.51 -19.27 7.82
N ALA A 92 12.11 -18.39 8.74
CA ALA A 92 11.45 -18.82 9.99
C ALA A 92 10.12 -19.54 9.69
N LEU A 93 9.26 -18.94 8.86
CA LEU A 93 8.02 -19.57 8.42
C LEU A 93 8.28 -20.91 7.72
N ALA A 94 9.29 -20.97 6.84
CA ALA A 94 9.63 -22.19 6.12
C ALA A 94 10.02 -23.33 7.08
N ARG A 95 10.84 -23.04 8.11
CA ARG A 95 11.20 -24.01 9.16
C ARG A 95 9.97 -24.49 9.94
N ASP A 96 9.03 -23.59 10.24
CA ASP A 96 7.81 -23.96 10.95
C ASP A 96 6.87 -24.82 10.10
N CYS A 97 6.75 -24.53 8.81
CA CYS A 97 6.03 -25.36 7.86
C CYS A 97 6.62 -26.76 7.76
N GLU A 98 7.95 -26.89 7.66
CA GLU A 98 8.63 -28.19 7.64
C GLU A 98 8.38 -28.99 8.90
N ARG A 99 8.37 -28.33 10.06
CA ARG A 99 8.03 -28.96 11.33
C ARG A 99 6.59 -29.45 11.32
N ALA A 100 5.65 -28.61 10.87
CA ALA A 100 4.24 -28.96 10.80
C ALA A 100 3.96 -30.14 9.85
N ILE A 101 4.70 -30.23 8.73
CA ILE A 101 4.62 -31.36 7.80
C ILE A 101 5.11 -32.65 8.48
N ARG A 102 6.27 -32.60 9.15
CA ARG A 102 6.82 -33.79 9.87
C ARG A 102 5.87 -34.29 10.95
N ASP A 103 5.18 -33.37 11.63
CA ASP A 103 4.20 -33.67 12.68
C ASP A 103 2.82 -34.10 12.13
N GLY A 104 2.63 -34.14 10.81
CA GLY A 104 1.38 -34.52 10.18
C GLY A 104 0.26 -33.46 10.34
N ARG A 105 0.59 -32.23 10.72
CA ARG A 105 -0.35 -31.11 10.93
C ARG A 105 -0.56 -30.25 9.67
N MET A 106 0.25 -30.44 8.64
CA MET A 106 0.21 -29.68 7.40
C MET A 106 0.64 -30.57 6.23
N THR A 107 0.02 -30.39 5.10
CA THR A 107 0.42 -31.01 3.83
C THR A 107 1.46 -30.15 3.10
N ILE A 108 2.19 -30.76 2.16
CA ILE A 108 3.14 -30.05 1.30
C ILE A 108 2.41 -28.96 0.48
N VAL A 109 1.20 -29.24 0.00
CA VAL A 109 0.42 -28.30 -0.81
C VAL A 109 0.02 -27.09 0.00
N GLU A 110 -0.46 -27.26 1.24
CA GLU A 110 -0.79 -26.17 2.16
C GLU A 110 0.44 -25.35 2.50
N SER A 111 1.57 -25.98 2.77
CA SER A 111 2.85 -25.30 3.02
C SER A 111 3.27 -24.41 1.84
N GLN A 112 3.15 -24.92 0.61
CA GLN A 112 3.49 -24.15 -0.59
C GLN A 112 2.53 -22.96 -0.80
N ALA A 113 1.24 -23.15 -0.53
CA ALA A 113 0.25 -22.09 -0.62
C ALA A 113 0.52 -20.98 0.41
N LEU A 114 0.75 -21.39 1.67
CA LEU A 114 1.05 -20.45 2.76
C LEU A 114 2.34 -19.66 2.49
N LYS A 115 3.40 -20.32 2.04
CA LYS A 115 4.67 -19.62 1.75
C LYS A 115 4.53 -18.61 0.62
N ARG A 116 3.81 -18.94 -0.47
CA ARG A 116 3.55 -18.00 -1.56
C ARG A 116 2.71 -16.81 -1.12
N PHE A 117 1.67 -17.08 -0.34
CA PHE A 117 0.83 -16.02 0.24
C PHE A 117 1.66 -15.09 1.11
N TYR A 118 2.43 -15.63 2.04
CA TYR A 118 3.26 -14.84 2.96
C TYR A 118 4.30 -13.98 2.24
N GLU A 119 4.98 -14.54 1.24
CA GLU A 119 5.94 -13.81 0.41
C GLU A 119 5.26 -12.69 -0.39
N GLY A 120 4.07 -12.96 -0.94
CA GLY A 120 3.25 -11.96 -1.62
C GLY A 120 2.87 -10.81 -0.71
N GLU A 121 2.38 -11.10 0.50
CA GLU A 121 1.98 -10.08 1.47
C GLU A 121 3.16 -9.25 1.98
N LEU A 122 4.32 -9.84 2.22
CA LEU A 122 5.52 -9.11 2.62
C LEU A 122 5.98 -8.11 1.55
N ASN A 123 5.83 -8.46 0.28
CA ASN A 123 6.17 -7.59 -0.86
C ASN A 123 5.00 -6.72 -1.32
N GLY A 124 3.83 -6.91 -0.73
CA GLY A 124 2.62 -6.15 -1.01
C GLY A 124 2.71 -4.71 -0.52
N TYR A 125 1.86 -3.87 -1.08
CA TYR A 125 1.73 -2.47 -0.68
C TYR A 125 1.16 -2.36 0.74
N ALA A 126 1.73 -1.48 1.57
CA ALA A 126 1.37 -1.36 3.00
C ALA A 126 -0.09 -0.94 3.25
N TYR A 127 -0.81 -0.49 2.24
CA TYR A 127 -2.22 -0.12 2.27
C TYR A 127 -3.18 -1.21 1.77
N LEU A 128 -2.75 -2.48 1.82
CA LEU A 128 -3.61 -3.64 1.59
C LEU A 128 -4.23 -3.69 0.18
N GLU A 129 -3.45 -3.50 -0.86
CA GLU A 129 -3.86 -3.89 -2.21
C GLU A 129 -4.01 -5.42 -2.26
N PRO A 130 -5.10 -5.94 -2.84
CA PRO A 130 -5.15 -7.36 -3.15
C PRO A 130 -4.01 -7.72 -4.11
N ALA A 131 -3.29 -8.78 -3.77
CA ALA A 131 -2.19 -9.30 -4.58
C ALA A 131 -2.71 -9.83 -5.94
#